data_1c49a9b9bd0ec1098e1d013c093b830a
#
_entry.id   1c49a9b9bd0ec1098e1d013c093b830a
#
_cell.length_a   1.000
_cell.length_b   1.000
_cell.length_c   1.000
_cell.angle_alpha   90.00
_cell.angle_beta   90.00
_cell.angle_gamma   90.00
#
_symmetry.space_group_name_H-M   'P 1'
#
loop_
_entity.id
_entity.type
_entity.pdbx_description
1 polymer ?
#
loop_
_entity_poly.entity_id
_entity_poly.type
_entity_poly.pdbx_seq_one_letter_code
_entity_poly.pdbx_strand_id
1 'polypeptide(L)'
;MWPLVLVPVGLVLHDYLKAPIDRLYFQNPRRPLVGMRNTIIDIITGFSNYRVLDHPGLWLIKFHFRKIQKEFGKVSKKLEKQYFHDLDPWFEKNDNYYFYIAENFPLLKNLIDQIPCINKETALFAVVEGPMTIAPHRAETNLLLRYHLTIEGGGDCTLYTEKGPHVHKEGEEYLFDHARYHELTKTGQGRRVVLILDVHRCF
;
A
#
# COMPACT_ATOMS: atom_id res chain seq x y z
N MET A 1 34.09 -17.43 -14.14
CA MET A 1 33.19 -17.93 -13.04
C MET A 1 32.73 -16.85 -12.06
N TRP A 2 33.58 -15.89 -11.68
CA TRP A 2 33.21 -14.82 -10.73
C TRP A 2 31.95 -13.98 -11.09
N PRO A 3 31.75 -13.58 -12.39
CA PRO A 3 30.57 -12.79 -12.73
C PRO A 3 29.23 -13.48 -12.44
N LEU A 4 29.17 -14.81 -12.54
CA LEU A 4 27.97 -15.60 -12.31
C LEU A 4 27.49 -15.56 -10.82
N VAL A 5 28.41 -15.27 -9.90
CA VAL A 5 28.13 -15.15 -8.47
C VAL A 5 27.92 -13.69 -8.09
N LEU A 6 28.70 -12.78 -8.64
CA LEU A 6 28.67 -11.36 -8.27
C LEU A 6 27.36 -10.66 -8.67
N VAL A 7 26.78 -11.04 -9.82
CA VAL A 7 25.53 -10.45 -10.28
C VAL A 7 24.36 -10.77 -9.32
N PRO A 8 24.05 -12.03 -8.98
CA PRO A 8 23.01 -12.33 -8.00
C PRO A 8 23.23 -11.64 -6.64
N VAL A 9 24.47 -11.65 -6.15
CA VAL A 9 24.82 -10.99 -4.88
C VAL A 9 24.55 -9.49 -4.95
N GLY A 10 24.92 -8.83 -6.05
CA GLY A 10 24.67 -7.41 -6.26
C GLY A 10 23.16 -7.08 -6.29
N LEU A 11 22.36 -7.92 -6.94
CA LEU A 11 20.89 -7.74 -7.01
C LEU A 11 20.26 -7.89 -5.62
N VAL A 12 20.66 -8.89 -4.85
CA VAL A 12 20.17 -9.09 -3.47
C VAL A 12 20.58 -7.93 -2.57
N LEU A 13 21.85 -7.50 -2.66
CA LEU A 13 22.36 -6.40 -1.84
C LEU A 13 21.63 -5.10 -2.14
N HIS A 14 21.39 -4.81 -3.43
CA HIS A 14 20.62 -3.63 -3.83
C HIS A 14 19.20 -3.63 -3.23
N ASP A 15 18.49 -4.75 -3.32
CA ASP A 15 17.16 -4.89 -2.76
C ASP A 15 17.19 -4.73 -1.23
N TYR A 16 18.14 -5.36 -0.55
CA TYR A 16 18.31 -5.27 0.90
C TYR A 16 18.55 -3.83 1.37
N LEU A 17 19.43 -3.09 0.68
CA LEU A 17 19.76 -1.71 1.05
C LEU A 17 18.58 -0.72 0.85
N LYS A 18 17.64 -1.05 -0.02
CA LYS A 18 16.42 -0.26 -0.23
C LYS A 18 15.31 -0.51 0.80
N ALA A 19 15.47 -1.49 1.67
CA ALA A 19 14.41 -1.90 2.58
C ALA A 19 14.85 -1.78 4.05
N PRO A 20 15.05 -0.56 4.57
CA PRO A 20 15.65 -0.36 5.90
C PRO A 20 14.83 -0.97 7.04
N ILE A 21 13.53 -1.19 6.86
CA ILE A 21 12.66 -1.81 7.86
C ILE A 21 12.43 -3.30 7.64
N ASP A 22 13.04 -3.90 6.61
CA ASP A 22 12.91 -5.34 6.31
C ASP A 22 13.74 -6.20 7.28
N ARG A 23 13.33 -6.23 8.53
CA ARG A 23 14.01 -6.95 9.62
C ARG A 23 14.05 -8.46 9.40
N LEU A 24 13.16 -8.98 8.57
CA LEU A 24 13.00 -10.40 8.29
C LEU A 24 13.67 -10.84 6.98
N TYR A 25 14.41 -9.95 6.32
CA TYR A 25 14.95 -10.17 4.98
C TYR A 25 15.72 -11.50 4.85
N PHE A 26 16.66 -11.76 5.74
CA PHE A 26 17.46 -12.98 5.71
C PHE A 26 16.86 -14.13 6.57
N GLN A 27 15.82 -13.88 7.34
CA GLN A 27 15.11 -14.92 8.08
C GLN A 27 14.17 -15.73 7.20
N ASN A 28 13.69 -15.15 6.09
CA ASN A 28 12.90 -15.84 5.08
C ASN A 28 13.80 -16.25 3.91
N PRO A 29 14.08 -17.56 3.70
CA PRO A 29 15.01 -18.02 2.66
C PRO A 29 14.53 -17.68 1.23
N ARG A 30 13.24 -17.42 1.02
CA ARG A 30 12.70 -16.99 -0.27
C ARG A 30 12.89 -15.48 -0.53
N ARG A 31 13.10 -14.68 0.52
CA ARG A 31 13.17 -13.22 0.39
C ARG A 31 14.30 -12.72 -0.52
N PRO A 32 15.55 -13.24 -0.44
CA PRO A 32 16.60 -12.87 -1.38
C PRO A 32 16.26 -13.16 -2.84
N LEU A 33 15.56 -14.27 -3.14
CA LEU A 33 15.13 -14.60 -4.51
C LEU A 33 14.06 -13.62 -5.02
N VAL A 34 13.09 -13.30 -4.17
CA VAL A 34 12.09 -12.25 -4.46
C VAL A 34 12.79 -10.90 -4.65
N GLY A 35 13.80 -10.60 -3.84
CA GLY A 35 14.59 -9.39 -3.92
C GLY A 35 15.34 -9.25 -5.25
N MET A 36 15.98 -10.32 -5.73
CA MET A 36 16.61 -10.33 -7.07
C MET A 36 15.59 -9.98 -8.16
N ARG A 37 14.43 -10.65 -8.16
CA ARG A 37 13.34 -10.36 -9.12
C ARG A 37 12.92 -8.90 -9.06
N ASN A 38 12.67 -8.37 -7.87
CA ASN A 38 12.25 -7.00 -7.67
C ASN A 38 13.32 -6.00 -8.12
N THR A 39 14.60 -6.29 -7.88
CA THR A 39 15.72 -5.46 -8.40
C THR A 39 15.76 -5.47 -9.91
N ILE A 40 15.52 -6.61 -10.56
CA ILE A 40 15.45 -6.67 -12.03
C ILE A 40 14.30 -5.79 -12.55
N ILE A 41 13.14 -5.85 -11.90
CA ILE A 41 12.01 -4.98 -12.24
C ILE A 41 12.39 -3.50 -12.05
N ASP A 42 13.06 -3.13 -10.96
CA ASP A 42 13.54 -1.77 -10.73
C ASP A 42 14.50 -1.31 -11.84
N ILE A 43 15.42 -2.17 -12.29
CA ILE A 43 16.36 -1.86 -13.40
C ILE A 43 15.57 -1.61 -14.69
N ILE A 44 14.62 -2.48 -15.03
CA ILE A 44 13.82 -2.37 -16.25
C ILE A 44 12.96 -1.11 -16.22
N THR A 45 12.43 -0.73 -15.07
CA THR A 45 11.59 0.47 -14.88
C THR A 45 12.41 1.74 -14.62
N GLY A 46 13.72 1.70 -14.71
CA GLY A 46 14.62 2.86 -14.57
C GLY A 46 14.80 3.34 -13.14
N PHE A 47 14.63 2.47 -12.13
CA PHE A 47 14.74 2.83 -10.70
C PHE A 47 13.86 4.02 -10.31
N SER A 48 12.72 4.19 -10.96
CA SER A 48 11.87 5.36 -10.80
C SER A 48 11.54 5.64 -9.33
N ASN A 49 11.81 6.85 -8.89
CA ASN A 49 11.21 7.39 -7.67
C ASN A 49 9.72 7.48 -7.93
N TYR A 50 8.96 6.60 -7.29
CA TYR A 50 7.52 6.52 -7.48
C TYR A 50 6.87 7.84 -7.06
N ARG A 51 6.34 8.58 -8.02
CA ARG A 51 5.56 9.79 -7.77
C ARG A 51 4.18 9.60 -8.33
N VAL A 52 3.18 10.15 -7.66
CA VAL A 52 1.79 10.11 -8.13
C VAL A 52 1.67 10.68 -9.55
N LEU A 53 2.44 11.73 -9.84
CA LEU A 53 2.43 12.41 -11.16
C LEU A 53 2.95 11.55 -12.30
N ASP A 54 3.72 10.51 -12.02
CA ASP A 54 4.24 9.60 -13.04
C ASP A 54 3.18 8.58 -13.50
N HIS A 55 2.01 8.54 -12.82
CA HIS A 55 0.93 7.61 -13.09
C HIS A 55 -0.26 8.36 -13.72
N PRO A 56 -0.52 8.15 -15.03
CA PRO A 56 -1.56 8.89 -15.75
C PRO A 56 -2.93 8.78 -15.08
N GLY A 57 -3.54 9.92 -14.80
CA GLY A 57 -4.88 10.03 -14.22
C GLY A 57 -4.95 9.83 -12.70
N LEU A 58 -3.92 9.32 -12.01
CA LEU A 58 -3.98 9.04 -10.57
C LEU A 58 -4.28 10.30 -9.74
N TRP A 59 -3.83 11.46 -10.18
CA TRP A 59 -4.11 12.76 -9.57
C TRP A 59 -5.63 13.07 -9.45
N LEU A 60 -6.47 12.47 -10.29
CA LEU A 60 -7.94 12.64 -10.24
C LEU A 60 -8.50 12.14 -8.91
N ILE A 61 -7.91 11.12 -8.31
CA ILE A 61 -8.34 10.57 -7.02
C ILE A 61 -8.22 11.64 -5.93
N LYS A 62 -7.06 12.29 -5.82
CA LYS A 62 -6.85 13.39 -4.86
C LYS A 62 -7.69 14.62 -5.19
N PHE A 63 -7.80 14.97 -6.47
CA PHE A 63 -8.64 16.09 -6.91
C PHE A 63 -10.10 15.94 -6.47
N HIS A 64 -10.62 14.70 -6.45
CA HIS A 64 -11.97 14.42 -6.00
C HIS A 64 -12.07 14.04 -4.50
N PHE A 65 -11.01 14.24 -3.73
CA PHE A 65 -10.94 13.83 -2.30
C PHE A 65 -12.21 14.16 -1.50
N ARG A 66 -12.68 15.41 -1.51
CA ARG A 66 -13.86 15.81 -0.74
C ARG A 66 -15.15 15.10 -1.16
N LYS A 67 -15.27 14.79 -2.46
CA LYS A 67 -16.44 14.02 -2.96
C LYS A 67 -16.35 12.56 -2.52
N ILE A 68 -15.17 11.96 -2.62
CA ILE A 68 -14.90 10.58 -2.16
C ILE A 68 -15.15 10.46 -0.65
N GLN A 69 -14.65 11.40 0.14
CA GLN A 69 -14.87 11.46 1.59
C GLN A 69 -16.36 11.53 1.94
N LYS A 70 -17.12 12.40 1.26
CA LYS A 70 -18.56 12.53 1.46
C LYS A 70 -19.33 11.28 1.05
N GLU A 71 -18.93 10.63 -0.05
CA GLU A 71 -19.49 9.37 -0.48
C GLU A 71 -19.22 8.27 0.53
N PHE A 72 -17.97 8.13 0.99
CA PHE A 72 -17.59 7.17 2.03
C PHE A 72 -18.47 7.32 3.27
N GLY A 73 -18.60 8.54 3.80
CA GLY A 73 -19.41 8.80 5.00
C GLY A 73 -20.89 8.47 4.88
N LYS A 74 -21.43 8.40 3.65
CA LYS A 74 -22.84 8.04 3.37
C LYS A 74 -23.02 6.55 3.11
N VAL A 75 -22.15 5.98 2.26
CA VAL A 75 -22.32 4.63 1.72
C VAL A 75 -21.85 3.59 2.73
N SER A 76 -20.72 3.81 3.41
CA SER A 76 -20.16 2.87 4.39
C SER A 76 -21.12 2.51 5.53
N LYS A 77 -22.03 3.42 5.91
CA LYS A 77 -23.04 3.19 6.94
C LYS A 77 -24.09 2.13 6.58
N LYS A 78 -24.19 1.78 5.29
CA LYS A 78 -25.17 0.84 4.73
C LYS A 78 -24.54 -0.49 4.32
N LEU A 79 -23.21 -0.58 4.40
CA LEU A 79 -22.45 -1.76 4.00
C LEU A 79 -22.04 -2.58 5.21
N GLU A 80 -21.98 -3.89 5.01
CA GLU A 80 -21.36 -4.78 5.99
C GLU A 80 -19.84 -4.61 6.01
N LYS A 81 -19.26 -4.67 7.20
CA LYS A 81 -17.81 -4.68 7.39
C LYS A 81 -17.26 -6.02 6.91
N GLN A 82 -16.16 -5.97 6.16
CA GLN A 82 -15.38 -7.14 5.80
C GLN A 82 -14.06 -7.08 6.56
N TYR A 83 -13.65 -8.18 7.18
CA TYR A 83 -12.49 -8.15 8.06
C TYR A 83 -11.25 -8.70 7.37
N PHE A 84 -10.09 -8.09 7.61
CA PHE A 84 -8.82 -8.53 7.01
C PHE A 84 -8.42 -9.93 7.46
N HIS A 85 -8.73 -10.33 8.68
CA HIS A 85 -8.45 -11.68 9.17
C HIS A 85 -9.27 -12.78 8.47
N ASP A 86 -10.37 -12.43 7.81
CA ASP A 86 -11.13 -13.37 6.98
C ASP A 86 -10.51 -13.56 5.58
N LEU A 87 -9.76 -12.55 5.09
CA LEU A 87 -9.08 -12.61 3.81
C LEU A 87 -7.76 -13.38 3.87
N ASP A 88 -6.98 -13.14 4.93
CA ASP A 88 -5.66 -13.72 5.09
C ASP A 88 -5.44 -14.11 6.56
N PRO A 89 -5.27 -15.43 6.83
CA PRO A 89 -4.99 -15.94 8.18
C PRO A 89 -3.74 -15.38 8.85
N TRP A 90 -2.89 -14.68 8.09
CA TRP A 90 -1.74 -13.97 8.65
C TRP A 90 -2.15 -12.82 9.57
N PHE A 91 -3.31 -12.20 9.31
CA PHE A 91 -3.83 -11.16 10.19
C PHE A 91 -4.47 -11.80 11.44
N GLU A 92 -4.03 -11.37 12.61
CA GLU A 92 -4.68 -11.73 13.86
C GLU A 92 -6.14 -11.25 13.86
N LYS A 93 -7.02 -12.04 14.48
CA LYS A 93 -8.43 -11.69 14.60
C LYS A 93 -8.58 -10.36 15.35
N ASN A 94 -9.06 -9.35 14.65
CA ASN A 94 -9.25 -8.02 15.18
C ASN A 94 -10.41 -7.33 14.47
N ASP A 95 -11.51 -7.12 15.19
CA ASP A 95 -12.73 -6.49 14.64
C ASP A 95 -12.57 -4.96 14.45
N ASN A 96 -11.47 -4.38 14.91
CA ASN A 96 -11.13 -2.97 14.68
C ASN A 96 -10.39 -2.74 13.35
N TYR A 97 -10.05 -3.81 12.60
CA TYR A 97 -9.39 -3.74 11.31
C TYR A 97 -10.24 -4.39 10.23
N TYR A 98 -10.93 -3.56 9.46
CA TYR A 98 -11.87 -3.99 8.43
C TYR A 98 -11.79 -3.12 7.18
N PHE A 99 -12.49 -3.52 6.13
CA PHE A 99 -12.49 -2.80 4.87
C PHE A 99 -13.85 -2.79 4.20
N TYR A 100 -13.96 -1.91 3.19
CA TYR A 100 -15.06 -1.86 2.24
C TYR A 100 -14.48 -1.87 0.82
N ILE A 101 -15.00 -2.74 -0.06
CA ILE A 101 -14.58 -2.82 -1.45
C ILE A 101 -14.99 -1.55 -2.18
N ALA A 102 -14.06 -0.95 -2.97
CA ALA A 102 -14.29 0.31 -3.66
C ALA A 102 -15.43 0.26 -4.69
N GLU A 103 -15.72 -0.92 -5.25
CA GLU A 103 -16.81 -1.12 -6.20
C GLU A 103 -18.19 -0.76 -5.64
N ASN A 104 -18.38 -0.82 -4.32
CA ASN A 104 -19.62 -0.44 -3.64
C ASN A 104 -19.84 1.08 -3.57
N PHE A 105 -18.89 1.90 -4.05
CA PHE A 105 -18.93 3.35 -4.03
C PHE A 105 -19.00 3.89 -5.46
N PRO A 106 -20.19 4.25 -5.98
CA PRO A 106 -20.40 4.56 -7.39
C PRO A 106 -19.52 5.67 -7.96
N LEU A 107 -19.30 6.76 -7.20
CA LEU A 107 -18.41 7.83 -7.63
C LEU A 107 -16.96 7.34 -7.74
N LEU A 108 -16.47 6.66 -6.69
CA LEU A 108 -15.11 6.13 -6.66
C LEU A 108 -14.90 5.09 -7.76
N LYS A 109 -15.87 4.16 -7.94
CA LYS A 109 -15.83 3.18 -9.04
C LYS A 109 -15.69 3.87 -10.39
N ASN A 110 -16.52 4.87 -10.67
CA ASN A 110 -16.47 5.61 -11.93
C ASN A 110 -15.12 6.33 -12.14
N LEU A 111 -14.51 6.87 -11.10
CA LEU A 111 -13.17 7.47 -11.16
C LEU A 111 -12.09 6.41 -11.47
N ILE A 112 -12.11 5.29 -10.75
CA ILE A 112 -11.16 4.18 -10.95
C ILE A 112 -11.27 3.63 -12.37
N ASP A 113 -12.48 3.52 -12.91
CA ASP A 113 -12.73 3.01 -14.27
C ASP A 113 -12.08 3.87 -15.36
N GLN A 114 -11.87 5.16 -15.09
CA GLN A 114 -11.22 6.11 -16.00
C GLN A 114 -9.69 6.12 -15.90
N ILE A 115 -9.12 5.48 -14.88
CA ILE A 115 -7.66 5.53 -14.60
C ILE A 115 -7.04 4.18 -14.94
N PRO A 116 -6.35 4.05 -16.10
CA PRO A 116 -5.91 2.76 -16.61
C PRO A 116 -4.79 2.12 -15.78
N CYS A 117 -4.04 2.89 -15.00
CA CYS A 117 -2.95 2.38 -14.18
C CYS A 117 -3.41 1.72 -12.87
N ILE A 118 -4.68 1.82 -12.48
CA ILE A 118 -5.19 1.23 -11.24
C ILE A 118 -5.58 -0.24 -11.46
N ASN A 119 -5.11 -1.12 -10.57
CA ASN A 119 -5.64 -2.47 -10.44
C ASN A 119 -6.98 -2.41 -9.70
N LYS A 120 -8.07 -2.65 -10.42
CA LYS A 120 -9.43 -2.49 -9.91
C LYS A 120 -9.81 -3.53 -8.87
N GLU A 121 -9.20 -4.71 -8.94
CA GLU A 121 -9.52 -5.85 -8.08
C GLU A 121 -9.10 -5.65 -6.62
N THR A 122 -8.11 -4.79 -6.39
CA THR A 122 -7.53 -4.56 -5.06
C THR A 122 -7.95 -3.24 -4.42
N ALA A 123 -8.83 -2.46 -5.09
CA ALA A 123 -9.27 -1.15 -4.61
C ALA A 123 -10.22 -1.29 -3.41
N LEU A 124 -9.86 -0.67 -2.28
CA LEU A 124 -10.67 -0.74 -1.06
C LEU A 124 -10.45 0.47 -0.13
N PHE A 125 -11.40 0.69 0.78
CA PHE A 125 -11.21 1.54 1.95
C PHE A 125 -10.83 0.67 3.15
N ALA A 126 -9.61 0.83 3.65
CA ALA A 126 -9.15 0.19 4.89
C ALA A 126 -9.44 1.08 6.09
N VAL A 127 -10.07 0.51 7.11
CA VAL A 127 -10.48 1.19 8.33
C VAL A 127 -9.78 0.58 9.54
N VAL A 128 -9.20 1.42 10.37
CA VAL A 128 -8.64 1.05 11.69
C VAL A 128 -9.32 1.88 12.76
N GLU A 129 -9.98 1.23 13.70
CA GLU A 129 -10.61 1.86 14.88
C GLU A 129 -9.74 1.63 16.12
N GLY A 130 -9.52 2.71 16.91
CA GLY A 130 -8.71 2.64 18.12
C GLY A 130 -7.22 2.37 17.89
N PRO A 131 -6.45 2.15 18.96
CA PRO A 131 -5.04 1.82 18.90
C PRO A 131 -4.82 0.43 18.27
N MET A 132 -3.82 0.34 17.39
CA MET A 132 -3.50 -0.91 16.70
C MET A 132 -2.09 -0.88 16.12
N THR A 133 -1.45 -2.04 16.07
CA THR A 133 -0.24 -2.26 15.27
C THR A 133 -0.51 -3.34 14.23
N ILE A 134 -0.20 -3.04 12.97
CA ILE A 134 -0.14 -4.04 11.90
C ILE A 134 1.32 -4.39 11.74
N ALA A 135 1.65 -5.65 12.02
CA ALA A 135 3.02 -6.15 12.00
C ALA A 135 3.66 -6.01 10.60
N PRO A 136 5.00 -6.03 10.49
CA PRO A 136 5.69 -5.93 9.22
C PRO A 136 5.24 -7.02 8.24
N HIS A 137 4.73 -6.60 7.11
CA HIS A 137 4.27 -7.47 6.02
C HIS A 137 4.63 -6.87 4.66
N ARG A 138 4.50 -7.65 3.61
CA ARG A 138 4.82 -7.23 2.24
C ARG A 138 4.04 -8.03 1.20
N ALA A 139 3.85 -7.45 0.03
CA ALA A 139 3.42 -8.17 -1.17
C ALA A 139 4.60 -8.89 -1.85
N GLU A 140 4.30 -9.81 -2.75
CA GLU A 140 5.30 -10.61 -3.46
C GLU A 140 6.02 -9.83 -4.56
N THR A 141 5.37 -8.87 -5.22
CA THR A 141 5.89 -8.20 -6.42
C THR A 141 5.82 -6.69 -6.32
N ASN A 142 6.83 -6.01 -6.87
CA ASN A 142 6.88 -4.57 -7.05
C ASN A 142 6.44 -4.11 -8.46
N LEU A 143 5.79 -4.97 -9.23
CA LEU A 143 5.08 -4.56 -10.47
C LEU A 143 3.89 -3.66 -10.17
N LEU A 144 3.33 -3.79 -8.98
CA LEU A 144 2.33 -2.87 -8.44
C LEU A 144 2.96 -2.04 -7.33
N LEU A 145 2.60 -0.79 -7.29
CA LEU A 145 2.87 0.13 -6.18
C LEU A 145 1.58 0.34 -5.41
N ARG A 146 1.66 0.67 -4.14
CA ARG A 146 0.48 0.95 -3.32
C ARG A 146 0.29 2.44 -3.11
N TYR A 147 -0.85 2.93 -3.54
CA TYR A 147 -1.30 4.30 -3.32
C TYR A 147 -2.26 4.35 -2.14
N HIS A 148 -2.01 5.26 -1.22
CA HIS A 148 -2.88 5.60 -0.11
C HIS A 148 -3.39 7.04 -0.25
N LEU A 149 -4.71 7.24 -0.10
CA LEU A 149 -5.29 8.54 0.15
C LEU A 149 -6.00 8.50 1.51
N THR A 150 -5.56 9.31 2.45
CA THR A 150 -6.14 9.37 3.78
C THR A 150 -7.47 10.09 3.75
N ILE A 151 -8.56 9.37 4.00
CA ILE A 151 -9.94 9.89 4.01
C ILE A 151 -10.31 10.47 5.38
N GLU A 152 -9.89 9.79 6.47
CA GLU A 152 -10.03 10.24 7.85
C GLU A 152 -8.71 9.98 8.58
N GLY A 153 -8.11 11.00 9.17
CA GLY A 153 -6.78 10.92 9.77
C GLY A 153 -6.72 10.24 11.15
N GLY A 154 -7.81 10.20 11.89
CA GLY A 154 -8.08 9.41 13.09
C GLY A 154 -7.01 9.32 14.18
N GLY A 155 -6.12 10.32 14.32
CA GLY A 155 -5.11 10.45 15.37
C GLY A 155 -3.91 9.50 15.24
N ASP A 156 -2.72 10.04 15.40
CA ASP A 156 -1.41 9.41 15.58
C ASP A 156 -1.23 8.04 14.90
N CYS A 157 -1.44 8.01 13.58
CA CYS A 157 -1.28 6.81 12.77
C CYS A 157 -0.08 6.98 11.83
N THR A 158 0.95 6.18 12.02
CA THR A 158 2.18 6.21 11.22
C THR A 158 2.35 4.90 10.46
N LEU A 159 2.53 5.02 9.16
CA LEU A 159 2.94 3.94 8.26
C LEU A 159 4.46 4.04 8.07
N TYR A 160 5.18 2.97 8.36
CA TYR A 160 6.61 2.87 8.09
C TYR A 160 6.82 2.10 6.80
N THR A 161 7.61 2.66 5.89
CA THR A 161 7.91 2.08 4.58
C THR A 161 9.40 2.24 4.25
N GLU A 162 9.82 1.79 3.08
CA GLU A 162 11.18 2.00 2.57
C GLU A 162 11.56 3.48 2.41
N LYS A 163 10.55 4.38 2.35
CA LYS A 163 10.75 5.83 2.29
C LYS A 163 10.82 6.49 3.67
N GLY A 164 10.69 5.69 4.74
CA GLY A 164 10.63 6.16 6.11
C GLY A 164 9.19 6.31 6.64
N PRO A 165 9.02 6.94 7.80
CA PRO A 165 7.71 7.11 8.43
C PRO A 165 6.84 8.11 7.66
N HIS A 166 5.58 7.75 7.47
CA HIS A 166 4.54 8.60 6.90
C HIS A 166 3.35 8.68 7.87
N VAL A 167 3.05 9.87 8.37
CA VAL A 167 1.90 10.11 9.23
C VAL A 167 0.66 10.32 8.36
N HIS A 168 -0.40 9.56 8.62
CA HIS A 168 -1.66 9.67 7.90
C HIS A 168 -2.43 10.93 8.31
N LYS A 169 -2.40 11.97 7.49
CA LYS A 169 -3.19 13.18 7.65
C LYS A 169 -4.29 13.24 6.60
N GLU A 170 -5.47 13.70 7.00
CA GLU A 170 -6.63 13.80 6.11
C GLU A 170 -6.31 14.57 4.83
N GLY A 171 -6.65 13.98 3.69
CA GLY A 171 -6.40 14.54 2.36
C GLY A 171 -4.98 14.36 1.83
N GLU A 172 -4.04 13.81 2.61
CA GLU A 172 -2.70 13.49 2.11
C GLU A 172 -2.69 12.17 1.36
N GLU A 173 -1.88 12.14 0.31
CA GLU A 173 -1.64 10.95 -0.52
C GLU A 173 -0.21 10.44 -0.35
N TYR A 174 -0.04 9.13 -0.47
CA TYR A 174 1.25 8.49 -0.35
C TYR A 174 1.36 7.30 -1.31
N LEU A 175 2.47 7.21 -2.02
CA LEU A 175 2.76 6.12 -2.97
C LEU A 175 4.07 5.45 -2.56
N PHE A 176 4.07 4.11 -2.39
CA PHE A 176 5.22 3.34 -1.94
C PHE A 176 5.26 1.94 -2.56
N ASP A 177 6.40 1.29 -2.46
CA ASP A 177 6.59 -0.10 -2.90
C ASP A 177 6.14 -1.07 -1.80
N HIS A 178 4.96 -1.61 -1.93
CA HIS A 178 4.40 -2.55 -0.96
C HIS A 178 5.03 -3.97 -1.03
N ALA A 179 5.91 -4.23 -2.00
CA ALA A 179 6.74 -5.44 -2.00
C ALA A 179 7.90 -5.36 -1.00
N ARG A 180 8.12 -4.19 -0.40
CA ARG A 180 8.99 -4.01 0.77
C ARG A 180 8.18 -4.23 2.04
N TYR A 181 8.86 -4.69 3.12
CA TYR A 181 8.19 -4.75 4.41
C TYR A 181 7.76 -3.35 4.85
N HIS A 182 6.51 -3.26 5.25
CA HIS A 182 5.92 -2.07 5.80
C HIS A 182 5.05 -2.44 6.99
N GLU A 183 4.98 -1.54 7.95
CA GLU A 183 4.25 -1.72 9.20
C GLU A 183 3.45 -0.47 9.53
N LEU A 184 2.38 -0.62 10.30
CA LEU A 184 1.55 0.50 10.72
C LEU A 184 1.41 0.50 12.23
N THR A 185 1.60 1.66 12.85
CA THR A 185 1.31 1.88 14.26
C THR A 185 0.32 3.01 14.40
N LYS A 186 -0.77 2.75 15.11
CA LYS A 186 -1.78 3.73 15.47
C LYS A 186 -1.96 3.74 16.98
N THR A 187 -1.79 4.89 17.63
CA THR A 187 -1.90 5.05 19.09
C THR A 187 -3.18 5.78 19.50
N GLY A 188 -3.73 6.61 18.63
CA GLY A 188 -4.94 7.40 18.91
C GLY A 188 -6.22 6.59 18.86
N GLN A 189 -7.25 7.05 19.59
CA GLN A 189 -8.57 6.40 19.68
C GLN A 189 -9.46 6.67 18.44
N GLY A 190 -9.18 7.75 17.69
CA GLY A 190 -9.98 8.11 16.51
C GLY A 190 -9.92 7.08 15.40
N ARG A 191 -10.94 7.03 14.55
CA ARG A 191 -10.98 6.16 13.38
C ARG A 191 -10.04 6.69 12.28
N ARG A 192 -9.21 5.82 11.71
CA ARG A 192 -8.41 6.09 10.51
C ARG A 192 -9.05 5.39 9.31
N VAL A 193 -9.29 6.10 8.23
CA VAL A 193 -9.78 5.55 6.96
C VAL A 193 -8.82 5.94 5.84
N VAL A 194 -8.36 4.96 5.09
CA VAL A 194 -7.50 5.17 3.92
C VAL A 194 -8.07 4.44 2.71
N LEU A 195 -8.20 5.15 1.61
CA LEU A 195 -8.40 4.54 0.30
C LEU A 195 -7.07 3.92 -0.15
N ILE A 196 -7.08 2.62 -0.39
CA ILE A 196 -5.93 1.84 -0.89
C ILE A 196 -6.21 1.47 -2.34
N LEU A 197 -5.27 1.80 -3.22
CA LEU A 197 -5.28 1.41 -4.63
C LEU A 197 -3.92 0.80 -4.97
N ASP A 198 -3.91 -0.35 -5.60
CA ASP A 198 -2.69 -0.86 -6.21
C ASP A 198 -2.58 -0.32 -7.64
N VAL A 199 -1.42 0.19 -7.98
CA VAL A 199 -1.17 0.96 -9.21
C VAL A 199 -0.08 0.27 -10.00
N HIS A 200 -0.34 -0.05 -11.27
CA HIS A 200 0.68 -0.59 -12.16
C HIS A 200 1.86 0.38 -12.29
N ARG A 201 3.05 -0.16 -12.16
CA ARG A 201 4.28 0.60 -12.41
C ARG A 201 4.32 1.01 -13.87
N CYS A 202 4.53 2.30 -14.15
CA CYS A 202 4.72 2.77 -15.52
C CYS A 202 6.13 2.39 -16.02
N PHE A 203 6.21 1.91 -17.25
CA PHE A 203 7.44 1.57 -17.97
C PHE A 203 7.80 2.67 -18.95
#